data_2b751f8c42a698128b4a90cd455797f6
#
_entry.id   2b751f8c42a698128b4a90cd455797f6
#
_cell.length_a   1.000
_cell.length_b   1.000
_cell.length_c   1.000
_cell.angle_alpha   90.00
_cell.angle_beta   90.00
_cell.angle_gamma   90.00
#
_symmetry.space_group_name_H-M   'P 1'
#
loop_
_entity.id
_entity.type
_entity.pdbx_description
1 polymer ?
#
loop_
_entity_poly.entity_id
_entity_poly.type
_entity_poly.pdbx_seq_one_letter_code
_entity_poly.pdbx_strand_id
1 'polypeptide(L)'
;MFVADIFAIVAIVSKIHNLKHKKVTSVMSAFVKLSLQEVHSLSIEVLSHAGFGQAHARAIAKMLYTCQLDDCQSHGLFRLFMCIETIKAGKIDPDILPTVNVTDSAIIHADAQGGMSLLAIDSAMPKLIEKTRKHGIAALVVNRCFHFSALWPEVECLSKAGLAAMAMVPSHSWVAPAGGIRGSLGTNPLAFSWPRLGQDPFTFDFATSGFARGEIELYKRAGKSLPEGVAIDKHGQPTTDAQAALDGAMLTFGGYKGSALSIMIELLAGPLIDDMTSLESMAFAAGTGGAPHHGEIILAFDPNLFSGGKAVKNDHRAERLFADIVDQGARLPSQRRYAARAHNLERGYVEIPQQLHEDILKLTVS
;
A
#
# COMPACT_ATOMS: atom_id res chain seq x y z
N MET A 1 64.98 21.86 5.14
CA MET A 1 63.79 22.41 4.43
C MET A 1 62.70 21.37 4.31
N PHE A 2 62.51 20.50 5.33
CA PHE A 2 61.53 19.38 5.31
C PHE A 2 60.66 19.28 6.57
N VAL A 3 60.78 20.22 7.53
CA VAL A 3 60.04 20.18 8.81
C VAL A 3 58.92 21.19 8.86
N ALA A 4 58.92 22.22 7.97
CA ALA A 4 57.85 23.23 7.93
C ALA A 4 56.56 22.77 7.24
N ASP A 5 56.66 21.80 6.31
CA ASP A 5 55.48 21.33 5.56
C ASP A 5 54.61 20.35 6.34
N ILE A 6 55.13 19.65 7.35
CA ILE A 6 54.35 18.72 8.18
C ILE A 6 53.42 19.46 9.12
N PHE A 7 53.83 20.62 9.65
CA PHE A 7 52.95 21.43 10.51
C PHE A 7 51.77 22.10 9.74
N ALA A 8 51.99 22.43 8.47
CA ALA A 8 50.92 22.98 7.62
C ALA A 8 49.84 21.91 7.28
N ILE A 9 50.27 20.67 7.02
CA ILE A 9 49.34 19.54 6.73
C ILE A 9 48.55 19.16 7.97
N VAL A 10 49.16 19.14 9.17
CA VAL A 10 48.49 18.85 10.44
C VAL A 10 47.45 19.94 10.78
N ALA A 11 47.78 21.22 10.50
CA ALA A 11 46.81 22.33 10.72
C ALA A 11 45.63 22.30 9.74
N ILE A 12 45.84 21.86 8.50
CA ILE A 12 44.76 21.68 7.49
C ILE A 12 43.90 20.49 7.85
N VAL A 13 44.46 19.36 8.26
CA VAL A 13 43.71 18.17 8.70
C VAL A 13 42.93 18.46 9.97
N SER A 14 43.47 19.21 10.92
CA SER A 14 42.72 19.66 12.13
C SER A 14 41.58 20.61 11.79
N LYS A 15 41.77 21.53 10.83
CA LYS A 15 40.68 22.41 10.34
C LYS A 15 39.60 21.65 9.58
N ILE A 16 39.97 20.64 8.81
CA ILE A 16 39.00 19.75 8.12
C ILE A 16 38.27 18.87 9.13
N HIS A 17 38.92 18.42 10.20
CA HIS A 17 38.30 17.65 11.28
C HIS A 17 37.30 18.49 12.07
N ASN A 18 37.60 19.77 12.34
CA ASN A 18 36.71 20.71 13.02
C ASN A 18 35.59 21.26 12.13
N LEU A 19 35.71 21.19 10.80
CA LEU A 19 34.63 21.52 9.86
C LEU A 19 33.61 20.37 9.67
N LYS A 20 34.01 19.14 9.96
CA LYS A 20 33.09 17.96 9.98
C LYS A 20 32.26 17.87 11.26
N HIS A 21 32.55 18.64 12.29
CA HIS A 21 31.75 18.77 13.52
C HIS A 21 30.87 20.03 13.57
N LYS A 22 30.65 20.73 12.47
CA LYS A 22 29.48 21.58 12.38
C LYS A 22 28.29 20.62 12.36
N LYS A 23 27.63 20.55 13.53
CA LYS A 23 26.36 19.90 13.80
C LYS A 23 25.46 19.93 12.55
N VAL A 24 25.39 18.81 11.85
CA VAL A 24 24.11 18.39 11.33
C VAL A 24 23.30 18.12 12.60
N THR A 25 22.59 19.10 13.09
CA THR A 25 21.45 18.88 13.95
C THR A 25 20.50 18.05 13.10
N SER A 26 20.63 16.74 13.18
CA SER A 26 19.53 15.82 12.95
C SER A 26 18.41 16.40 13.83
N VAL A 27 17.46 17.07 13.22
CA VAL A 27 16.18 17.29 13.84
C VAL A 27 15.65 15.88 14.00
N MET A 28 15.90 15.27 15.16
CA MET A 28 15.18 14.09 15.59
C MET A 28 13.73 14.58 15.58
N SER A 29 12.96 14.18 14.57
CA SER A 29 11.54 14.45 14.53
C SER A 29 10.97 13.88 15.83
N ALA A 30 10.43 14.76 16.68
CA ALA A 30 9.77 14.33 17.88
C ALA A 30 8.64 13.38 17.46
N PHE A 31 8.48 12.28 18.20
CA PHE A 31 7.38 11.33 17.99
C PHE A 31 6.33 11.52 19.08
N VAL A 32 5.08 11.35 18.71
CA VAL A 32 3.94 11.31 19.63
C VAL A 32 3.48 9.84 19.74
N LYS A 33 3.20 9.42 20.97
CA LYS A 33 2.60 8.13 21.27
C LYS A 33 1.09 8.26 21.23
N LEU A 34 0.46 7.41 20.43
CA LEU A 34 -0.99 7.25 20.39
C LEU A 34 -1.33 5.84 20.84
N SER A 35 -2.21 5.68 21.82
CA SER A 35 -2.76 4.37 22.13
C SER A 35 -3.48 3.79 20.91
N LEU A 36 -3.59 2.48 20.86
CA LEU A 36 -4.27 1.81 19.74
C LEU A 36 -5.73 2.29 19.59
N GLN A 37 -6.38 2.62 20.71
CA GLN A 37 -7.72 3.17 20.69
C GLN A 37 -7.76 4.61 20.13
N GLU A 38 -6.78 5.45 20.48
CA GLU A 38 -6.68 6.82 19.97
C GLU A 38 -6.48 6.83 18.45
N VAL A 39 -5.67 5.92 17.88
CA VAL A 39 -5.52 5.80 16.42
C VAL A 39 -6.88 5.57 15.75
N HIS A 40 -7.69 4.67 16.29
CA HIS A 40 -8.99 4.36 15.73
C HIS A 40 -10.00 5.50 15.92
N SER A 41 -10.10 6.06 17.13
CA SER A 41 -11.08 7.13 17.44
C SER A 41 -10.75 8.42 16.71
N LEU A 42 -9.47 8.83 16.66
CA LEU A 42 -9.01 9.99 15.89
C LEU A 42 -9.32 9.84 14.39
N SER A 43 -9.12 8.63 13.83
CA SER A 43 -9.46 8.38 12.43
C SER A 43 -10.96 8.58 12.16
N ILE A 44 -11.83 8.02 13.01
CA ILE A 44 -13.28 8.18 12.88
C ILE A 44 -13.69 9.66 13.03
N GLU A 45 -13.13 10.36 14.02
CA GLU A 45 -13.43 11.78 14.27
C GLU A 45 -13.11 12.64 13.04
N VAL A 46 -11.88 12.51 12.51
CA VAL A 46 -11.44 13.26 11.33
C VAL A 46 -12.30 12.95 10.11
N LEU A 47 -12.59 11.66 9.86
CA LEU A 47 -13.39 11.23 8.71
C LEU A 47 -14.84 11.70 8.82
N SER A 48 -15.44 11.62 10.01
CA SER A 48 -16.81 12.10 10.25
C SER A 48 -16.89 13.63 10.12
N HIS A 49 -15.89 14.36 10.62
CA HIS A 49 -15.82 15.81 10.46
C HIS A 49 -15.69 16.20 8.98
N ALA A 50 -14.93 15.43 8.19
CA ALA A 50 -14.80 15.64 6.75
C ALA A 50 -16.06 15.31 5.94
N GLY A 51 -17.07 14.66 6.55
CA GLY A 51 -18.34 14.33 5.93
C GLY A 51 -18.53 12.87 5.54
N PHE A 52 -17.61 11.96 5.89
CA PHE A 52 -17.85 10.53 5.70
C PHE A 52 -18.95 10.00 6.62
N GLY A 53 -19.91 9.25 6.07
CA GLY A 53 -20.87 8.49 6.85
C GLY A 53 -20.21 7.43 7.73
N GLN A 54 -20.90 7.05 8.80
CA GLN A 54 -20.35 6.17 9.85
C GLN A 54 -19.84 4.82 9.33
N ALA A 55 -20.47 4.27 8.28
CA ALA A 55 -20.04 2.99 7.71
C ALA A 55 -18.68 3.10 7.03
N HIS A 56 -18.49 4.11 6.18
CA HIS A 56 -17.22 4.40 5.53
C HIS A 56 -16.14 4.80 6.54
N ALA A 57 -16.46 5.70 7.48
CA ALA A 57 -15.51 6.14 8.49
C ALA A 57 -14.93 4.95 9.30
N ARG A 58 -15.78 3.97 9.68
CA ARG A 58 -15.34 2.78 10.40
C ARG A 58 -14.47 1.85 9.53
N ALA A 59 -14.86 1.61 8.28
CA ALA A 59 -14.10 0.77 7.36
C ALA A 59 -12.70 1.36 7.09
N ILE A 60 -12.65 2.68 6.83
CA ILE A 60 -11.39 3.40 6.64
C ILE A 60 -10.54 3.38 7.93
N ALA A 61 -11.12 3.72 9.09
CA ALA A 61 -10.41 3.74 10.37
C ALA A 61 -9.80 2.36 10.73
N LYS A 62 -10.51 1.27 10.44
CA LYS A 62 -10.02 -0.12 10.60
C LYS A 62 -8.77 -0.37 9.75
N MET A 63 -8.75 0.10 8.49
CA MET A 63 -7.61 -0.03 7.58
C MET A 63 -6.42 0.81 8.08
N LEU A 64 -6.64 2.08 8.42
CA LEU A 64 -5.61 2.98 8.94
C LEU A 64 -4.99 2.44 10.22
N TYR A 65 -5.82 1.94 11.14
CA TYR A 65 -5.38 1.27 12.36
C TYR A 65 -4.48 0.06 12.05
N THR A 66 -4.92 -0.82 11.14
CA THR A 66 -4.15 -2.01 10.76
C THR A 66 -2.80 -1.64 10.17
N CYS A 67 -2.76 -0.65 9.28
CA CYS A 67 -1.53 -0.18 8.67
C CYS A 67 -0.60 0.48 9.70
N GLN A 68 -1.14 1.26 10.62
CA GLN A 68 -0.36 1.92 11.66
C GLN A 68 0.21 0.91 12.66
N LEU A 69 -0.58 -0.12 13.01
CA LEU A 69 -0.16 -1.23 13.87
C LEU A 69 1.01 -2.02 13.27
N ASP A 70 1.05 -2.14 11.95
CA ASP A 70 2.07 -2.86 11.18
C ASP A 70 3.28 -2.00 10.80
N ASP A 71 3.42 -0.79 11.35
CA ASP A 71 4.43 0.23 11.00
C ASP A 71 4.43 0.61 9.50
N CYS A 72 3.32 0.41 8.81
CA CYS A 72 3.13 0.85 7.43
C CYS A 72 2.58 2.28 7.36
N GLN A 73 3.39 3.24 7.79
CA GLN A 73 2.97 4.64 7.95
C GLN A 73 2.45 5.29 6.66
N SER A 74 2.95 4.87 5.50
CA SER A 74 2.51 5.37 4.19
C SER A 74 1.05 5.06 3.86
N HIS A 75 0.45 4.04 4.51
CA HIS A 75 -0.94 3.62 4.38
C HIS A 75 -1.72 3.73 5.71
N GLY A 76 -1.08 4.24 6.76
CA GLY A 76 -1.69 4.54 8.06
C GLY A 76 -2.35 5.92 8.10
N LEU A 77 -2.30 6.60 9.24
CA LEU A 77 -2.93 7.89 9.49
C LEU A 77 -2.62 8.98 8.46
N PHE A 78 -1.48 8.89 7.78
CA PHE A 78 -1.14 9.79 6.67
C PHE A 78 -2.19 9.81 5.54
N ARG A 79 -2.94 8.71 5.35
CA ARG A 79 -3.98 8.61 4.32
C ARG A 79 -5.24 9.41 4.61
N LEU A 80 -5.43 9.91 5.84
CA LEU A 80 -6.54 10.80 6.15
C LEU A 80 -6.57 12.03 5.23
N PHE A 81 -5.41 12.59 4.88
CA PHE A 81 -5.33 13.71 3.94
C PHE A 81 -5.90 13.34 2.57
N MET A 82 -5.56 12.16 2.03
CA MET A 82 -6.10 11.71 0.75
C MET A 82 -7.61 11.46 0.82
N CYS A 83 -8.12 10.91 1.91
CA CYS A 83 -9.56 10.72 2.09
C CYS A 83 -10.29 12.07 2.05
N ILE A 84 -9.75 13.10 2.72
CA ILE A 84 -10.34 14.45 2.71
C ILE A 84 -10.27 15.08 1.32
N GLU A 85 -9.14 14.98 0.63
CA GLU A 85 -9.03 15.48 -0.74
C GLU A 85 -9.99 14.76 -1.69
N THR A 86 -10.29 13.47 -1.45
CA THR A 86 -11.30 12.73 -2.23
C THR A 86 -12.70 13.30 -2.05
N ILE A 87 -13.09 13.68 -0.81
CA ILE A 87 -14.36 14.38 -0.55
C ILE A 87 -14.37 15.75 -1.21
N LYS A 88 -13.32 16.54 -1.01
CA LYS A 88 -13.21 17.88 -1.61
C LYS A 88 -13.29 17.88 -3.13
N ALA A 89 -12.82 16.81 -3.77
CA ALA A 89 -12.97 16.61 -5.22
C ALA A 89 -14.42 16.52 -5.68
N GLY A 90 -15.38 16.27 -4.77
CA GLY A 90 -16.80 16.25 -5.04
C GLY A 90 -17.28 15.10 -5.94
N LYS A 91 -16.47 14.04 -6.05
CA LYS A 91 -16.77 12.88 -6.92
C LYS A 91 -17.19 11.63 -6.17
N ILE A 92 -17.01 11.62 -4.85
CA ILE A 92 -17.43 10.55 -3.96
C ILE A 92 -18.76 10.91 -3.31
N ASP A 93 -19.65 9.91 -3.18
CA ASP A 93 -20.75 9.98 -2.23
C ASP A 93 -20.28 9.32 -0.91
N PRO A 94 -20.04 10.12 0.14
CA PRO A 94 -19.45 9.61 1.37
C PRO A 94 -20.40 8.78 2.24
N ASP A 95 -21.71 8.77 1.92
CA ASP A 95 -22.75 8.02 2.64
C ASP A 95 -23.26 6.81 1.87
N ILE A 96 -22.90 6.66 0.59
CA ILE A 96 -23.39 5.59 -0.26
C ILE A 96 -23.06 4.22 0.30
N LEU A 97 -24.04 3.34 0.34
CA LEU A 97 -23.80 1.96 0.73
C LEU A 97 -23.55 1.09 -0.50
N PRO A 98 -22.57 0.17 -0.45
CA PRO A 98 -22.32 -0.73 -1.56
C PRO A 98 -23.47 -1.73 -1.72
N THR A 99 -23.66 -2.20 -2.95
CA THR A 99 -24.54 -3.33 -3.22
C THR A 99 -23.72 -4.58 -3.49
N VAL A 100 -24.11 -5.70 -2.87
CA VAL A 100 -23.45 -6.99 -3.06
C VAL A 100 -24.39 -7.97 -3.74
N ASN A 101 -24.08 -8.33 -4.96
CA ASN A 101 -24.84 -9.31 -5.75
C ASN A 101 -24.16 -10.67 -5.68
N VAL A 102 -24.88 -11.67 -5.17
CA VAL A 102 -24.43 -13.05 -5.01
C VAL A 102 -25.33 -13.97 -5.82
N THR A 103 -24.80 -14.53 -6.90
CA THR A 103 -25.47 -15.54 -7.73
C THR A 103 -24.99 -16.95 -7.38
N ASP A 104 -25.41 -17.97 -8.13
CA ASP A 104 -24.87 -19.33 -7.98
C ASP A 104 -23.44 -19.50 -8.50
N SER A 105 -22.93 -18.54 -9.28
CA SER A 105 -21.55 -18.56 -9.76
C SER A 105 -20.53 -18.42 -8.62
N ALA A 106 -19.28 -18.74 -8.92
CA ALA A 106 -18.16 -18.50 -8.01
C ALA A 106 -17.71 -17.01 -7.99
N ILE A 107 -18.40 -16.13 -8.71
CA ILE A 107 -18.09 -14.69 -8.79
C ILE A 107 -19.11 -13.91 -7.97
N ILE A 108 -18.62 -13.01 -7.14
CA ILE A 108 -19.39 -12.07 -6.33
C ILE A 108 -19.13 -10.68 -6.87
N HIS A 109 -20.17 -9.91 -7.13
CA HIS A 109 -20.06 -8.53 -7.55
C HIS A 109 -20.44 -7.61 -6.40
N ALA A 110 -19.50 -6.76 -5.98
CA ALA A 110 -19.70 -5.69 -5.01
C ALA A 110 -19.54 -4.35 -5.72
N ASP A 111 -20.62 -3.65 -5.92
CA ASP A 111 -20.63 -2.32 -6.51
C ASP A 111 -20.53 -1.29 -5.39
N ALA A 112 -19.42 -0.56 -5.35
CA ALA A 112 -19.20 0.50 -4.38
C ALA A 112 -19.99 1.78 -4.69
N GLN A 113 -20.61 1.87 -5.88
CA GLN A 113 -21.46 2.97 -6.32
C GLN A 113 -20.77 4.36 -6.23
N GLY A 114 -19.44 4.41 -6.37
CA GLY A 114 -18.66 5.63 -6.18
C GLY A 114 -18.25 5.89 -4.72
N GLY A 115 -18.45 4.93 -3.82
CA GLY A 115 -17.94 4.99 -2.45
C GLY A 115 -16.51 4.43 -2.33
N MET A 116 -16.00 4.32 -1.09
CA MET A 116 -14.69 3.70 -0.81
C MET A 116 -14.77 2.18 -0.94
N SER A 117 -13.72 1.56 -1.55
CA SER A 117 -13.59 0.11 -1.75
C SER A 117 -13.72 -0.68 -0.44
N LEU A 118 -13.14 -0.16 0.64
CA LEU A 118 -13.06 -0.84 1.94
C LEU A 118 -14.41 -1.29 2.49
N LEU A 119 -15.46 -0.47 2.34
CA LEU A 119 -16.81 -0.82 2.80
C LEU A 119 -17.42 -1.91 1.92
N ALA A 120 -17.20 -1.86 0.60
CA ALA A 120 -17.67 -2.87 -0.33
C ALA A 120 -17.01 -4.23 -0.08
N ILE A 121 -15.69 -4.23 0.15
CA ILE A 121 -14.90 -5.42 0.47
C ILE A 121 -15.36 -6.01 1.81
N ASP A 122 -15.45 -5.21 2.88
CA ASP A 122 -15.91 -5.70 4.19
C ASP A 122 -17.31 -6.33 4.11
N SER A 123 -18.21 -5.74 3.30
CA SER A 123 -19.57 -6.24 3.10
C SER A 123 -19.62 -7.57 2.34
N ALA A 124 -18.71 -7.79 1.39
CA ALA A 124 -18.69 -8.97 0.51
C ALA A 124 -17.80 -10.10 1.04
N MET A 125 -16.82 -9.81 1.90
CA MET A 125 -15.82 -10.76 2.39
C MET A 125 -16.41 -12.06 2.97
N PRO A 126 -17.47 -12.05 3.81
CA PRO A 126 -18.10 -13.29 4.30
C PRO A 126 -18.63 -14.18 3.17
N LYS A 127 -19.17 -13.59 2.10
CA LYS A 127 -19.67 -14.31 0.94
C LYS A 127 -18.56 -14.88 0.07
N LEU A 128 -17.43 -14.17 -0.05
CA LEU A 128 -16.25 -14.69 -0.72
C LEU A 128 -15.72 -15.94 -0.03
N ILE A 129 -15.62 -15.93 1.30
CA ILE A 129 -15.19 -17.10 2.09
C ILE A 129 -16.14 -18.28 1.89
N GLU A 130 -17.47 -18.04 1.97
CA GLU A 130 -18.50 -19.06 1.77
C GLU A 130 -18.39 -19.70 0.38
N LYS A 131 -18.33 -18.87 -0.67
CA LYS A 131 -18.24 -19.33 -2.06
C LYS A 131 -16.94 -20.09 -2.34
N THR A 132 -15.82 -19.63 -1.81
CA THR A 132 -14.53 -20.29 -1.96
C THR A 132 -14.56 -21.70 -1.36
N ARG A 133 -15.12 -21.84 -0.16
CA ARG A 133 -15.31 -23.16 0.47
C ARG A 133 -16.25 -24.09 -0.29
N LYS A 134 -17.27 -23.54 -0.96
CA LYS A 134 -18.23 -24.30 -1.76
C LYS A 134 -17.63 -24.78 -3.09
N HIS A 135 -16.89 -23.90 -3.78
CA HIS A 135 -16.46 -24.12 -5.17
C HIS A 135 -14.96 -24.44 -5.31
N GLY A 136 -14.18 -24.28 -4.25
CA GLY A 136 -12.70 -24.40 -4.27
C GLY A 136 -11.99 -23.12 -4.66
N ILE A 137 -12.59 -22.32 -5.54
CA ILE A 137 -12.13 -20.99 -5.96
C ILE A 137 -13.32 -20.07 -6.05
N ALA A 138 -13.13 -18.80 -5.66
CA ALA A 138 -14.10 -17.75 -5.92
C ALA A 138 -13.39 -16.41 -6.17
N ALA A 139 -14.10 -15.51 -6.86
CA ALA A 139 -13.65 -14.15 -7.13
C ALA A 139 -14.63 -13.15 -6.50
N LEU A 140 -14.08 -12.10 -5.87
CA LEU A 140 -14.79 -10.88 -5.55
C LEU A 140 -14.36 -9.81 -6.55
N VAL A 141 -15.34 -9.29 -7.27
CA VAL A 141 -15.21 -8.15 -8.18
C VAL A 141 -15.79 -6.94 -7.47
N VAL A 142 -14.96 -5.92 -7.25
CA VAL A 142 -15.39 -4.63 -6.69
C VAL A 142 -15.36 -3.61 -7.79
N ASN A 143 -16.48 -2.97 -8.08
CA ASN A 143 -16.60 -1.99 -9.14
C ASN A 143 -16.85 -0.58 -8.59
N ARG A 144 -16.45 0.42 -9.39
CA ARG A 144 -16.75 1.84 -9.20
C ARG A 144 -16.38 2.33 -7.80
N CYS A 145 -15.15 2.06 -7.37
CA CYS A 145 -14.69 2.40 -6.02
C CYS A 145 -13.52 3.38 -6.02
N PHE A 146 -13.48 4.24 -5.01
CA PHE A 146 -12.27 4.96 -4.65
C PHE A 146 -11.39 4.08 -3.78
N HIS A 147 -10.13 3.90 -4.16
CA HIS A 147 -9.20 3.01 -3.49
C HIS A 147 -7.88 3.73 -3.13
N PHE A 148 -7.40 3.52 -1.90
CA PHE A 148 -6.11 4.08 -1.44
C PHE A 148 -5.32 3.09 -0.56
N SER A 149 -5.93 1.96 -0.21
CA SER A 149 -5.45 1.07 0.84
C SER A 149 -4.31 0.17 0.38
N ALA A 150 -3.68 -0.47 1.35
CA ALA A 150 -2.83 -1.62 1.13
C ALA A 150 -3.70 -2.87 0.96
N LEU A 151 -3.22 -3.84 0.19
CA LEU A 151 -3.98 -5.06 -0.14
C LEU A 151 -3.75 -6.22 0.84
N TRP A 152 -2.65 -6.18 1.63
CA TRP A 152 -2.35 -7.31 2.53
C TRP A 152 -3.43 -7.58 3.59
N PRO A 153 -4.18 -6.60 4.15
CA PRO A 153 -5.18 -6.89 5.16
C PRO A 153 -6.32 -7.77 4.63
N GLU A 154 -6.67 -7.60 3.36
CA GLU A 154 -7.74 -8.33 2.68
C GLU A 154 -7.35 -9.79 2.44
N VAL A 155 -6.16 -10.02 1.87
CA VAL A 155 -5.66 -11.38 1.64
C VAL A 155 -5.29 -12.08 2.95
N GLU A 156 -4.84 -11.36 3.99
CA GLU A 156 -4.63 -11.94 5.32
C GLU A 156 -5.94 -12.35 6.01
N CYS A 157 -7.02 -11.61 5.79
CA CYS A 157 -8.35 -11.99 6.28
C CYS A 157 -8.77 -13.36 5.74
N LEU A 158 -8.55 -13.59 4.45
CA LEU A 158 -8.82 -14.87 3.79
C LEU A 158 -7.89 -15.98 4.30
N SER A 159 -6.60 -15.69 4.48
CA SER A 159 -5.65 -16.68 5.00
C SER A 159 -5.92 -17.06 6.46
N LYS A 160 -6.40 -16.13 7.29
CA LYS A 160 -6.90 -16.45 8.64
C LYS A 160 -8.14 -17.35 8.62
N ALA A 161 -8.91 -17.33 7.52
CA ALA A 161 -10.00 -18.26 7.29
C ALA A 161 -9.55 -19.60 6.65
N GLY A 162 -8.22 -19.82 6.48
CA GLY A 162 -7.64 -21.03 5.92
C GLY A 162 -7.61 -21.06 4.38
N LEU A 163 -7.77 -19.93 3.72
CA LEU A 163 -7.82 -19.80 2.26
C LEU A 163 -6.54 -19.13 1.74
N ALA A 164 -5.97 -19.58 0.64
CA ALA A 164 -4.99 -18.79 -0.08
C ALA A 164 -5.69 -17.70 -0.89
N ALA A 165 -5.06 -16.54 -1.04
CA ALA A 165 -5.70 -15.43 -1.72
C ALA A 165 -4.73 -14.53 -2.48
N MET A 166 -5.27 -13.85 -3.50
CA MET A 166 -4.59 -12.79 -4.25
C MET A 166 -5.53 -11.58 -4.36
N ALA A 167 -4.97 -10.37 -4.28
CA ALA A 167 -5.69 -9.13 -4.55
C ALA A 167 -4.89 -8.29 -5.53
N MET A 168 -5.59 -7.62 -6.45
CA MET A 168 -5.00 -6.79 -7.51
C MET A 168 -5.88 -5.59 -7.77
N VAL A 169 -5.25 -4.44 -7.99
CA VAL A 169 -5.93 -3.18 -8.23
C VAL A 169 -5.09 -2.28 -9.15
N PRO A 170 -5.70 -1.56 -10.12
CA PRO A 170 -5.00 -0.51 -10.84
C PRO A 170 -4.74 0.70 -9.93
N SER A 171 -4.25 1.80 -10.52
CA SER A 171 -4.08 3.07 -9.81
C SER A 171 -4.21 4.23 -10.81
N HIS A 172 -3.63 5.39 -10.56
CA HIS A 172 -3.44 6.42 -11.59
C HIS A 172 -2.23 6.10 -12.49
N SER A 173 -2.26 6.53 -13.74
CA SER A 173 -1.25 6.23 -14.78
C SER A 173 0.08 6.95 -14.58
N TRP A 174 0.73 6.72 -13.45
CA TRP A 174 2.01 7.34 -13.07
C TRP A 174 3.25 6.53 -13.46
N VAL A 175 3.07 5.35 -14.03
CA VAL A 175 4.16 4.41 -14.33
C VAL A 175 4.29 4.20 -15.83
N ALA A 176 5.50 4.37 -16.37
CA ALA A 176 5.78 4.07 -17.75
C ALA A 176 5.98 2.56 -17.95
N PRO A 177 5.40 1.95 -19.01
CA PRO A 177 5.74 0.59 -19.37
C PRO A 177 7.21 0.49 -19.80
N ALA A 178 7.77 -0.71 -19.78
CA ALA A 178 9.16 -0.92 -20.22
C ALA A 178 9.38 -0.44 -21.65
N GLY A 179 10.34 0.45 -21.85
CA GLY A 179 10.59 1.12 -23.14
C GLY A 179 9.65 2.29 -23.45
N GLY A 180 8.67 2.57 -22.60
CA GLY A 180 7.78 3.72 -22.71
C GLY A 180 8.42 5.01 -22.20
N ILE A 181 7.91 6.15 -22.67
CA ILE A 181 8.43 7.49 -22.33
C ILE A 181 7.45 8.31 -21.48
N ARG A 182 6.32 7.74 -21.09
CA ARG A 182 5.29 8.41 -20.28
C ARG A 182 4.49 7.41 -19.46
N GLY A 183 3.82 7.88 -18.43
CA GLY A 183 2.90 7.08 -17.64
C GLY A 183 1.71 6.57 -18.46
N SER A 184 1.44 5.27 -18.37
CA SER A 184 0.28 4.59 -18.95
C SER A 184 -0.28 3.51 -18.03
N LEU A 185 0.52 3.06 -17.07
CA LEU A 185 0.19 2.07 -16.06
C LEU A 185 0.15 2.73 -14.69
N GLY A 186 -0.59 2.15 -13.78
CA GLY A 186 -0.56 2.53 -12.38
C GLY A 186 0.61 1.88 -11.63
N THR A 187 0.67 2.13 -10.31
CA THR A 187 1.56 1.39 -9.41
C THR A 187 1.13 -0.08 -9.29
N ASN A 188 -0.10 -0.37 -9.62
CA ASN A 188 -0.72 -1.68 -9.82
C ASN A 188 -0.20 -2.73 -8.83
N PRO A 189 -0.57 -2.62 -7.55
CA PRO A 189 -0.11 -3.55 -6.55
C PRO A 189 -0.73 -4.94 -6.72
N LEU A 190 0.06 -5.94 -6.30
CA LEU A 190 -0.32 -7.33 -6.18
C LEU A 190 -0.04 -7.79 -4.76
N ALA A 191 -1.06 -8.30 -4.08
CA ALA A 191 -0.91 -8.99 -2.82
C ALA A 191 -1.22 -10.49 -2.98
N PHE A 192 -0.53 -11.29 -2.20
CA PHE A 192 -0.80 -12.72 -2.08
C PHE A 192 -0.65 -13.14 -0.62
N SER A 193 -1.48 -14.07 -0.18
CA SER A 193 -1.37 -14.66 1.15
C SER A 193 -1.62 -16.17 1.10
N TRP A 194 -0.78 -16.91 1.84
CA TRP A 194 -0.88 -18.35 2.04
C TRP A 194 -1.13 -18.64 3.54
N PRO A 195 -2.19 -19.42 3.88
CA PRO A 195 -2.46 -19.78 5.26
C PRO A 195 -1.37 -20.69 5.83
N ARG A 196 -0.98 -20.48 7.08
CA ARG A 196 -0.01 -21.30 7.80
C ARG A 196 -0.61 -21.77 9.11
N LEU A 197 -0.46 -23.04 9.41
CA LEU A 197 -1.07 -23.65 10.59
C LEU A 197 -0.39 -23.15 11.89
N GLY A 198 -1.15 -22.47 12.74
CA GLY A 198 -0.66 -21.98 14.03
C GLY A 198 0.37 -20.83 13.96
N GLN A 199 0.54 -20.21 12.79
CA GLN A 199 1.46 -19.11 12.56
C GLN A 199 0.79 -17.98 11.78
N ASP A 200 1.46 -16.81 11.73
CA ASP A 200 1.07 -15.76 10.81
C ASP A 200 1.18 -16.24 9.36
N PRO A 201 0.26 -15.87 8.46
CA PRO A 201 0.29 -16.29 7.08
C PRO A 201 1.56 -15.81 6.36
N PHE A 202 2.00 -16.55 5.33
CA PHE A 202 2.96 -15.98 4.39
C PHE A 202 2.24 -14.97 3.52
N THR A 203 2.63 -13.70 3.60
CA THR A 203 1.96 -12.63 2.86
C THR A 203 2.96 -11.70 2.22
N PHE A 204 2.74 -11.35 0.95
CA PHE A 204 3.40 -10.20 0.34
C PHE A 204 2.39 -9.24 -0.25
N ASP A 205 2.78 -7.98 -0.34
CA ASP A 205 2.06 -6.90 -1.00
C ASP A 205 3.10 -5.91 -1.52
N PHE A 206 3.13 -5.70 -2.82
CA PHE A 206 4.07 -4.79 -3.45
C PHE A 206 3.49 -4.17 -4.73
N ALA A 207 3.91 -2.93 -5.02
CA ALA A 207 3.63 -2.27 -6.27
C ALA A 207 4.45 -2.88 -7.42
N THR A 208 3.92 -2.84 -8.65
CA THR A 208 4.68 -3.21 -9.85
C THR A 208 5.63 -2.10 -10.31
N SER A 209 5.53 -0.90 -9.74
CA SER A 209 6.54 0.16 -9.90
C SER A 209 7.82 -0.17 -9.11
N GLY A 210 8.97 0.28 -9.60
CA GLY A 210 10.26 0.09 -8.94
C GLY A 210 10.45 0.97 -7.69
N PHE A 211 9.61 1.99 -7.54
CA PHE A 211 9.63 2.94 -6.42
C PHE A 211 8.21 3.41 -6.11
N ALA A 212 7.92 3.78 -4.87
CA ALA A 212 6.59 4.28 -4.50
C ALA A 212 6.49 5.80 -4.74
N ARG A 213 5.36 6.28 -5.28
CA ARG A 213 5.15 7.72 -5.52
C ARG A 213 5.29 8.54 -4.24
N GLY A 214 4.75 8.07 -3.12
CA GLY A 214 4.89 8.73 -1.83
C GLY A 214 6.34 8.83 -1.34
N GLU A 215 7.20 7.86 -1.67
CA GLU A 215 8.63 7.95 -1.38
C GLU A 215 9.31 9.03 -2.22
N ILE A 216 8.93 9.18 -3.51
CA ILE A 216 9.46 10.27 -4.36
C ILE A 216 9.11 11.63 -3.74
N GLU A 217 7.90 11.79 -3.21
CA GLU A 217 7.48 13.02 -2.52
C GLU A 217 8.31 13.28 -1.25
N LEU A 218 8.65 12.23 -0.49
CA LEU A 218 9.52 12.34 0.68
C LEU A 218 10.94 12.74 0.28
N TYR A 219 11.49 12.15 -0.79
CA TYR A 219 12.80 12.53 -1.35
C TYR A 219 12.81 14.00 -1.78
N LYS A 220 11.76 14.45 -2.49
CA LYS A 220 11.59 15.86 -2.86
C LYS A 220 11.62 16.79 -1.65
N ARG A 221 10.81 16.50 -0.61
CA ARG A 221 10.76 17.28 0.63
C ARG A 221 12.11 17.32 1.36
N ALA A 222 12.85 16.22 1.31
CA ALA A 222 14.17 16.10 1.92
C ALA A 222 15.30 16.69 1.08
N GLY A 223 15.02 17.17 -0.16
CA GLY A 223 16.05 17.66 -1.08
C GLY A 223 17.06 16.58 -1.50
N LYS A 224 16.64 15.30 -1.52
CA LYS A 224 17.49 14.16 -1.84
C LYS A 224 17.26 13.69 -3.28
N SER A 225 18.33 13.22 -3.93
CA SER A 225 18.23 12.56 -5.23
C SER A 225 17.67 11.16 -5.09
N LEU A 226 16.84 10.76 -6.07
CA LEU A 226 16.33 9.40 -6.19
C LEU A 226 17.45 8.42 -6.59
N PRO A 227 17.28 7.11 -6.32
CA PRO A 227 18.11 6.09 -6.94
C PRO A 227 18.02 6.15 -8.47
N GLU A 228 19.08 5.73 -9.15
CA GLU A 228 19.06 5.59 -10.61
C GLU A 228 18.09 4.49 -11.07
N GLY A 229 17.50 4.65 -12.26
CA GLY A 229 16.66 3.64 -12.89
C GLY A 229 15.27 3.49 -12.29
N VAL A 230 14.79 4.45 -11.46
CA VAL A 230 13.45 4.40 -10.86
C VAL A 230 12.43 5.31 -11.54
N ALA A 231 12.89 6.32 -12.30
CA ALA A 231 11.99 7.30 -12.91
C ALA A 231 12.57 7.91 -14.20
N ILE A 232 11.68 8.48 -14.98
CA ILE A 232 11.94 9.33 -16.16
C ILE A 232 11.29 10.70 -15.97
N ASP A 233 11.84 11.72 -16.58
CA ASP A 233 11.27 13.06 -16.64
C ASP A 233 10.10 13.15 -17.65
N LYS A 234 9.51 14.34 -17.78
CA LYS A 234 8.41 14.62 -18.73
C LYS A 234 8.79 14.45 -20.21
N HIS A 235 10.09 14.35 -20.52
CA HIS A 235 10.62 14.11 -21.86
C HIS A 235 11.00 12.64 -22.09
N GLY A 236 10.75 11.76 -21.10
CA GLY A 236 11.08 10.34 -21.16
C GLY A 236 12.55 10.03 -20.90
N GLN A 237 13.34 11.00 -20.40
CA GLN A 237 14.75 10.78 -20.09
C GLN A 237 14.93 10.31 -18.64
N PRO A 238 15.86 9.38 -18.36
CA PRO A 238 16.16 8.96 -17.00
C PRO A 238 16.47 10.15 -16.08
N THR A 239 15.91 10.15 -14.88
CA THR A 239 16.12 11.21 -13.90
C THR A 239 16.30 10.69 -12.49
N THR A 240 17.12 11.36 -11.69
CA THR A 240 17.26 11.21 -10.24
C THR A 240 16.69 12.42 -9.49
N ASP A 241 16.21 13.45 -10.21
CA ASP A 241 15.53 14.59 -9.62
C ASP A 241 14.09 14.21 -9.27
N ALA A 242 13.74 14.38 -7.98
CA ALA A 242 12.44 13.95 -7.47
C ALA A 242 11.27 14.78 -8.07
N GLN A 243 11.47 16.07 -8.36
CA GLN A 243 10.43 16.88 -8.98
C GLN A 243 10.23 16.46 -10.43
N ALA A 244 11.31 16.30 -11.20
CA ALA A 244 11.24 15.86 -12.59
C ALA A 244 10.58 14.46 -12.72
N ALA A 245 10.81 13.57 -11.73
CA ALA A 245 10.15 12.27 -11.66
C ALA A 245 8.65 12.37 -11.37
N LEU A 246 8.21 13.31 -10.54
CA LEU A 246 6.78 13.57 -10.26
C LEU A 246 6.06 14.17 -11.47
N ASP A 247 6.76 14.99 -12.26
CA ASP A 247 6.26 15.61 -13.51
C ASP A 247 6.31 14.64 -14.70
N GLY A 248 7.13 13.60 -14.60
CA GLY A 248 7.31 12.54 -15.58
C GLY A 248 6.58 11.25 -15.21
N ALA A 249 7.34 10.13 -15.10
CA ALA A 249 6.78 8.85 -14.70
C ALA A 249 7.80 7.99 -13.93
N MET A 250 7.27 7.14 -13.05
CA MET A 250 8.03 6.05 -12.45
C MET A 250 8.29 4.94 -13.47
N LEU A 251 9.26 4.08 -13.22
CA LEU A 251 9.52 2.87 -13.98
C LEU A 251 9.03 1.63 -13.23
N THR A 252 8.76 0.55 -13.97
CA THR A 252 8.40 -0.74 -13.38
C THR A 252 9.62 -1.44 -12.79
N PHE A 253 9.45 -2.20 -11.70
CA PHE A 253 10.53 -3.04 -11.18
C PHE A 253 10.94 -4.11 -12.23
N GLY A 254 12.23 -4.45 -12.28
CA GLY A 254 12.71 -5.51 -13.18
C GLY A 254 12.39 -5.27 -14.68
N GLY A 255 12.16 -4.03 -15.08
CA GLY A 255 11.91 -3.63 -16.46
C GLY A 255 10.66 -4.30 -17.06
N TYR A 256 10.83 -5.07 -18.13
CA TYR A 256 9.70 -5.70 -18.86
C TYR A 256 8.91 -6.71 -17.99
N LYS A 257 9.53 -7.33 -16.99
CA LYS A 257 8.83 -8.30 -16.12
C LYS A 257 7.78 -7.61 -15.25
N GLY A 258 8.17 -6.53 -14.58
CA GLY A 258 7.22 -5.71 -13.82
C GLY A 258 6.18 -5.05 -14.72
N SER A 259 6.58 -4.61 -15.92
CA SER A 259 5.63 -4.08 -16.91
C SER A 259 4.58 -5.11 -17.33
N ALA A 260 4.97 -6.36 -17.58
CA ALA A 260 4.04 -7.43 -17.93
C ALA A 260 3.04 -7.72 -16.80
N LEU A 261 3.52 -7.77 -15.54
CA LEU A 261 2.64 -7.92 -14.37
C LEU A 261 1.69 -6.73 -14.22
N SER A 262 2.19 -5.52 -14.40
CA SER A 262 1.35 -4.32 -14.35
C SER A 262 0.25 -4.33 -15.41
N ILE A 263 0.56 -4.71 -16.65
CA ILE A 263 -0.43 -4.87 -17.73
C ILE A 263 -1.45 -5.96 -17.39
N MET A 264 -1.00 -7.09 -16.84
CA MET A 264 -1.92 -8.14 -16.39
C MET A 264 -2.94 -7.59 -15.37
N ILE A 265 -2.49 -6.80 -14.41
CA ILE A 265 -3.35 -6.18 -13.40
C ILE A 265 -4.33 -5.19 -14.03
N GLU A 266 -3.87 -4.34 -14.97
CA GLU A 266 -4.77 -3.46 -15.75
C GLU A 266 -5.89 -4.25 -16.42
N LEU A 267 -5.56 -5.39 -17.04
CA LEU A 267 -6.55 -6.20 -17.76
C LEU A 267 -7.52 -6.93 -16.82
N LEU A 268 -7.03 -7.43 -15.67
CA LEU A 268 -7.84 -8.21 -14.75
C LEU A 268 -8.73 -7.35 -13.85
N ALA A 269 -8.24 -6.21 -13.41
CA ALA A 269 -8.97 -5.32 -12.51
C ALA A 269 -9.54 -4.06 -13.20
N GLY A 270 -9.47 -3.99 -14.51
CA GLY A 270 -10.09 -3.01 -15.39
C GLY A 270 -11.07 -3.70 -16.36
N PRO A 271 -10.69 -3.92 -17.64
CA PRO A 271 -11.61 -4.42 -18.67
C PRO A 271 -12.29 -5.76 -18.36
N LEU A 272 -11.61 -6.70 -17.67
CA LEU A 272 -12.22 -8.00 -17.33
C LEU A 272 -13.47 -7.82 -16.44
N ILE A 273 -13.45 -6.85 -15.56
CA ILE A 273 -14.53 -6.59 -14.60
C ILE A 273 -15.38 -5.38 -14.96
N ASP A 274 -15.25 -4.87 -16.19
CA ASP A 274 -15.96 -3.68 -16.69
C ASP A 274 -15.73 -2.44 -15.82
N ASP A 275 -14.43 -2.15 -15.54
CA ASP A 275 -14.02 -0.98 -14.78
C ASP A 275 -12.83 -0.26 -15.43
N MET A 276 -12.43 0.87 -14.84
CA MET A 276 -11.43 1.79 -15.39
C MET A 276 -10.02 1.21 -15.33
N THR A 277 -9.27 1.38 -16.41
CA THR A 277 -7.82 1.30 -16.43
C THR A 277 -7.19 2.48 -15.71
N SER A 278 -5.87 2.41 -15.43
CA SER A 278 -5.14 3.54 -14.82
C SER A 278 -5.19 4.82 -15.66
N LEU A 279 -5.24 4.71 -16.99
CA LEU A 279 -5.39 5.87 -17.88
C LEU A 279 -6.76 6.54 -17.72
N GLU A 280 -7.83 5.74 -17.66
CA GLU A 280 -9.20 6.23 -17.49
C GLU A 280 -9.39 6.81 -16.09
N SER A 281 -8.84 6.15 -15.05
CA SER A 281 -8.82 6.64 -13.67
C SER A 281 -8.14 8.01 -13.55
N MET A 282 -6.99 8.19 -14.21
CA MET A 282 -6.30 9.49 -14.26
C MET A 282 -7.13 10.55 -14.96
N ALA A 283 -7.77 10.22 -16.09
CA ALA A 283 -8.65 11.13 -16.80
C ALA A 283 -9.89 11.50 -15.96
N PHE A 284 -10.49 10.53 -15.27
CA PHE A 284 -11.60 10.75 -14.36
C PHE A 284 -11.20 11.66 -13.19
N ALA A 285 -10.00 11.51 -12.62
CA ALA A 285 -9.52 12.36 -11.53
C ALA A 285 -9.39 13.83 -11.97
N ALA A 286 -9.07 14.12 -13.22
CA ALA A 286 -8.98 15.46 -13.81
C ALA A 286 -8.10 16.44 -12.99
N GLY A 287 -6.99 15.93 -12.42
CA GLY A 287 -6.05 16.74 -11.62
C GLY A 287 -6.49 16.99 -10.18
N THR A 288 -7.60 16.41 -9.70
CA THR A 288 -7.94 16.43 -8.26
C THR A 288 -6.98 15.54 -7.49
N GLY A 289 -6.61 15.91 -6.26
CA GLY A 289 -5.68 15.17 -5.41
C GLY A 289 -6.29 13.96 -4.68
N GLY A 290 -7.49 13.52 -5.06
CA GLY A 290 -8.21 12.42 -4.43
C GLY A 290 -7.64 11.03 -4.72
N ALA A 291 -8.21 10.03 -4.07
CA ALA A 291 -7.89 8.62 -4.32
C ALA A 291 -8.24 8.23 -5.76
N PRO A 292 -7.52 7.27 -6.36
CA PRO A 292 -7.88 6.71 -7.66
C PRO A 292 -9.28 6.08 -7.64
N HIS A 293 -10.01 6.20 -8.74
CA HIS A 293 -11.31 5.57 -8.97
C HIS A 293 -11.16 4.49 -10.03
N HIS A 294 -11.49 3.25 -9.68
CA HIS A 294 -11.35 2.06 -10.53
C HIS A 294 -12.00 0.84 -9.88
N GLY A 295 -11.79 -0.35 -10.45
CA GLY A 295 -12.19 -1.62 -9.86
C GLY A 295 -11.07 -2.30 -9.08
N GLU A 296 -11.44 -3.41 -8.42
CA GLU A 296 -10.53 -4.30 -7.70
C GLU A 296 -10.98 -5.74 -7.88
N ILE A 297 -10.04 -6.68 -7.97
CA ILE A 297 -10.32 -8.10 -7.99
C ILE A 297 -9.57 -8.84 -6.87
N ILE A 298 -10.33 -9.65 -6.12
CA ILE A 298 -9.78 -10.54 -5.09
C ILE A 298 -10.14 -11.97 -5.45
N LEU A 299 -9.12 -12.83 -5.56
CA LEU A 299 -9.25 -14.26 -5.83
C LEU A 299 -8.93 -15.04 -4.55
N ALA A 300 -9.79 -15.99 -4.19
CA ALA A 300 -9.57 -16.88 -3.06
C ALA A 300 -9.62 -18.34 -3.47
N PHE A 301 -8.77 -19.16 -2.85
CA PHE A 301 -8.57 -20.58 -3.18
C PHE A 301 -8.68 -21.40 -1.90
N ASP A 302 -9.39 -22.54 -1.94
CA ASP A 302 -9.44 -23.49 -0.84
C ASP A 302 -8.35 -24.55 -1.01
N PRO A 303 -7.26 -24.52 -0.22
CA PRO A 303 -6.17 -25.50 -0.36
C PRO A 303 -6.63 -26.93 -0.14
N ASN A 304 -7.70 -27.15 0.66
CA ASN A 304 -8.21 -28.48 0.92
C ASN A 304 -8.92 -29.06 -0.31
N LEU A 305 -9.79 -28.30 -0.96
CA LEU A 305 -10.46 -28.75 -2.18
C LEU A 305 -9.48 -28.91 -3.35
N PHE A 306 -8.54 -27.97 -3.54
CA PHE A 306 -7.50 -28.09 -4.57
C PHE A 306 -6.60 -29.30 -4.40
N SER A 307 -6.33 -29.71 -3.15
CA SER A 307 -5.47 -30.86 -2.85
C SER A 307 -6.21 -32.20 -2.75
N GLY A 308 -7.52 -32.22 -2.98
CA GLY A 308 -8.33 -33.42 -2.80
C GLY A 308 -8.33 -33.92 -1.34
N GLY A 309 -8.48 -33.03 -0.37
CA GLY A 309 -8.51 -33.34 1.06
C GLY A 309 -7.15 -33.51 1.72
N LYS A 310 -6.05 -33.07 1.09
CA LYS A 310 -4.67 -33.27 1.57
C LYS A 310 -4.02 -31.97 2.07
N ALA A 311 -4.79 -30.96 2.46
CA ALA A 311 -4.27 -29.64 2.85
C ALA A 311 -3.20 -29.76 3.95
N VAL A 312 -3.46 -30.48 5.06
CA VAL A 312 -2.51 -30.63 6.18
C VAL A 312 -1.16 -31.21 5.72
N LYS A 313 -1.17 -32.22 4.84
CA LYS A 313 0.07 -32.77 4.28
C LYS A 313 0.83 -31.73 3.45
N ASN A 314 0.11 -30.91 2.71
CA ASN A 314 0.70 -29.88 1.85
C ASN A 314 1.17 -28.67 2.64
N ASP A 315 0.55 -28.35 3.77
CA ASP A 315 1.04 -27.33 4.70
C ASP A 315 2.45 -27.67 5.19
N HIS A 316 2.71 -28.93 5.57
CA HIS A 316 4.07 -29.36 5.93
C HIS A 316 5.08 -29.23 4.80
N ARG A 317 4.64 -29.31 3.53
CA ARG A 317 5.54 -29.08 2.39
C ARG A 317 5.85 -27.60 2.21
N ALA A 318 4.86 -26.70 2.41
CA ALA A 318 5.05 -25.28 2.40
C ALA A 318 5.97 -24.83 3.55
N GLU A 319 5.74 -25.37 4.76
CA GLU A 319 6.60 -25.05 5.92
C GLU A 319 8.05 -25.50 5.72
N ARG A 320 8.30 -26.62 5.06
CA ARG A 320 9.68 -27.03 4.71
C ARG A 320 10.34 -26.04 3.75
N LEU A 321 9.59 -25.53 2.74
CA LEU A 321 10.09 -24.50 1.85
C LEU A 321 10.42 -23.21 2.62
N PHE A 322 9.54 -22.79 3.52
CA PHE A 322 9.77 -21.59 4.33
C PHE A 322 10.95 -21.75 5.27
N ALA A 323 11.11 -22.93 5.88
CA ALA A 323 12.25 -23.25 6.73
C ALA A 323 13.56 -23.20 5.93
N ASP A 324 13.62 -23.82 4.76
CA ASP A 324 14.80 -23.81 3.88
C ASP A 324 15.22 -22.37 3.49
N ILE A 325 14.24 -21.49 3.21
CA ILE A 325 14.51 -20.08 2.91
C ILE A 325 15.11 -19.37 4.14
N VAL A 326 14.53 -19.60 5.32
CA VAL A 326 14.97 -18.94 6.56
C VAL A 326 16.34 -19.47 7.02
N ASP A 327 16.59 -20.75 6.89
CA ASP A 327 17.86 -21.40 7.28
C ASP A 327 19.06 -20.87 6.45
N GLN A 328 18.82 -20.34 5.26
CA GLN A 328 19.82 -19.64 4.45
C GLN A 328 20.10 -18.21 4.94
N GLY A 329 19.43 -17.73 6.00
CA GLY A 329 19.52 -16.37 6.50
C GLY A 329 18.63 -15.36 5.77
N ALA A 330 17.77 -15.84 4.86
CA ALA A 330 16.79 -15.00 4.18
C ALA A 330 15.55 -14.78 5.08
N ARG A 331 14.83 -13.72 4.80
CA ARG A 331 13.60 -13.35 5.52
C ARG A 331 12.39 -13.61 4.62
N LEU A 332 11.35 -14.22 5.15
CA LEU A 332 10.06 -14.29 4.47
C LEU A 332 9.41 -12.90 4.38
N PRO A 333 8.68 -12.61 3.32
CA PRO A 333 7.83 -11.43 3.25
C PRO A 333 6.94 -11.29 4.50
N SER A 334 6.68 -10.05 4.88
CA SER A 334 5.86 -9.66 6.04
C SER A 334 6.41 -10.00 7.44
N GLN A 335 7.46 -10.75 7.62
CA GLN A 335 8.02 -11.03 8.96
C GLN A 335 8.32 -9.75 9.78
N ARG A 336 8.87 -8.70 9.12
CA ARG A 336 9.10 -7.40 9.77
C ARG A 336 7.80 -6.75 10.22
N ARG A 337 6.76 -6.81 9.40
CA ARG A 337 5.44 -6.25 9.66
C ARG A 337 4.75 -6.99 10.83
N TYR A 338 4.84 -8.31 10.86
CA TYR A 338 4.32 -9.11 11.99
C TYR A 338 5.07 -8.84 13.29
N ALA A 339 6.38 -8.68 13.24
CA ALA A 339 7.18 -8.29 14.41
C ALA A 339 6.78 -6.89 14.93
N ALA A 340 6.56 -5.92 14.04
CA ALA A 340 6.08 -4.59 14.39
C ALA A 340 4.67 -4.67 15.02
N ARG A 341 3.75 -5.44 14.43
CA ARG A 341 2.41 -5.69 14.96
C ARG A 341 2.46 -6.25 16.40
N ALA A 342 3.24 -7.30 16.60
CA ALA A 342 3.38 -7.93 17.93
C ALA A 342 3.92 -6.93 18.95
N HIS A 343 4.97 -6.19 18.59
CA HIS A 343 5.55 -5.16 19.45
C HIS A 343 4.56 -4.04 19.80
N ASN A 344 3.82 -3.53 18.80
CA ASN A 344 2.84 -2.46 19.00
C ASN A 344 1.63 -2.93 19.84
N LEU A 345 1.21 -4.19 19.68
CA LEU A 345 0.17 -4.79 20.52
C LEU A 345 0.64 -4.95 21.96
N GLU A 346 1.87 -5.42 22.19
CA GLU A 346 2.45 -5.61 23.51
C GLU A 346 2.56 -4.28 24.29
N ARG A 347 3.07 -3.24 23.63
CA ARG A 347 3.22 -1.92 24.26
C ARG A 347 1.93 -1.08 24.33
N GLY A 348 0.88 -1.46 23.57
CA GLY A 348 -0.44 -0.82 23.57
C GLY A 348 -0.50 0.54 22.87
N TYR A 349 0.54 0.96 22.16
CA TYR A 349 0.60 2.24 21.44
C TYR A 349 1.44 2.15 20.17
N VAL A 350 1.26 3.11 19.27
CA VAL A 350 2.11 3.36 18.11
C VAL A 350 2.78 4.73 18.23
N GLU A 351 3.85 4.94 17.47
CA GLU A 351 4.56 6.21 17.40
C GLU A 351 4.42 6.82 16.01
N ILE A 352 4.01 8.08 15.96
CA ILE A 352 3.91 8.85 14.72
C ILE A 352 4.72 10.14 14.83
N PRO A 353 5.24 10.70 13.70
CA PRO A 353 5.90 12.00 13.73
C PRO A 353 4.98 13.07 14.33
N GLN A 354 5.52 13.91 15.22
CA GLN A 354 4.76 14.99 15.88
C GLN A 354 4.10 15.90 14.86
N GLN A 355 4.81 16.29 13.80
CA GLN A 355 4.27 17.15 12.75
C GLN A 355 3.05 16.51 12.07
N LEU A 356 3.09 15.20 11.80
CA LEU A 356 1.94 14.48 11.25
C LEU A 356 0.73 14.54 12.19
N HIS A 357 0.95 14.33 13.49
CA HIS A 357 -0.11 14.42 14.50
C HIS A 357 -0.73 15.81 14.55
N GLU A 358 0.10 16.87 14.62
CA GLU A 358 -0.35 18.27 14.63
C GLU A 358 -1.16 18.62 13.36
N ASP A 359 -0.73 18.12 12.19
CA ASP A 359 -1.44 18.35 10.94
C ASP A 359 -2.78 17.61 10.87
N ILE A 360 -2.85 16.39 11.44
CA ILE A 360 -4.11 15.64 11.56
C ILE A 360 -5.10 16.36 12.49
N LEU A 361 -4.64 16.88 13.64
CA LEU A 361 -5.51 17.61 14.56
C LEU A 361 -6.12 18.87 13.94
N LYS A 362 -5.46 19.54 12.99
CA LYS A 362 -6.04 20.68 12.26
C LYS A 362 -7.24 20.27 11.40
N LEU A 363 -7.33 18.99 10.99
CA LEU A 363 -8.43 18.47 10.18
C LEU A 363 -9.73 18.29 10.98
N THR A 364 -9.69 18.30 12.31
CA THR A 364 -10.88 18.21 13.17
C THR A 364 -11.51 19.56 13.49
N VAL A 365 -10.84 20.67 13.15
CA VAL A 365 -11.28 22.04 13.48
C VAL A 365 -11.49 22.92 12.24
N SER A 366 -11.25 22.42 11.05
CA SER A 366 -11.40 23.08 9.75
C SER A 366 -12.69 22.65 9.06
#